data_871b7a18fcf2e62a1411b693e53f364c
#
_entry.id   871b7a18fcf2e62a1411b693e53f364c
#
_cell.length_a   1.000
_cell.length_b   1.000
_cell.length_c   1.000
_cell.angle_alpha   90.00
_cell.angle_beta   90.00
_cell.angle_gamma   90.00
#
_symmetry.space_group_name_H-M   'P 1'
#
loop_
_entity.id
_entity.type
_entity.pdbx_description
1 polymer ?
#
loop_
_entity_poly.entity_id
_entity_poly.type
_entity_poly.pdbx_seq_one_letter_code
_entity_poly.pdbx_strand_id
1 'polypeptide(L)'
;MENTPQDDLGHARLWYEAIQQFGYTEESLLFESNPEDFQHSTLVELPFKKGDWADAVVRAYLYDVAEDIRLSALENSSYEIIRDRTSTIQGEEDYHVEHAQSWIERMVLDDDAVGRVQAALNRLYPYALTLFEPVGDVESDIEAFGIRTMSLDEMHTAWENRVEEFLTGLNLDVPTDAEVAEHIGRDNNHTDDWAPLFEEMTSSYRNLDRNKATVIMDKDNE
;
A
#
# COMPACT_ATOMS: atom_id res chain seq x y z
N MET A 1 1.38 -19.04 -9.82
CA MET A 1 1.12 -18.50 -8.47
C MET A 1 1.99 -17.27 -8.34
N GLU A 2 1.36 -16.21 -8.28
CA GLU A 2 1.85 -14.86 -8.43
C GLU A 2 2.79 -14.49 -7.32
N ASN A 3 3.86 -13.78 -7.70
CA ASN A 3 4.93 -13.38 -6.80
C ASN A 3 4.66 -12.01 -6.15
N THR A 4 3.39 -11.53 -6.12
CA THR A 4 3.05 -10.21 -5.56
C THR A 4 3.84 -9.86 -4.28
N PRO A 5 3.94 -10.73 -3.26
CA PRO A 5 4.74 -10.39 -2.07
C PRO A 5 6.25 -10.28 -2.33
N GLN A 6 6.79 -10.92 -3.38
CA GLN A 6 8.20 -10.78 -3.78
C GLN A 6 8.42 -9.50 -4.56
N ASP A 7 7.45 -9.13 -5.39
CA ASP A 7 7.47 -7.88 -6.15
C ASP A 7 7.38 -6.70 -5.19
N ASP A 8 6.43 -6.69 -4.24
CA ASP A 8 6.30 -5.67 -3.19
C ASP A 8 7.59 -5.50 -2.37
N LEU A 9 8.26 -6.61 -2.02
CA LEU A 9 9.54 -6.56 -1.33
C LEU A 9 10.64 -5.97 -2.23
N GLY A 10 10.61 -6.25 -3.52
CA GLY A 10 11.48 -5.66 -4.53
C GLY A 10 11.27 -4.15 -4.64
N HIS A 11 10.01 -3.71 -4.72
CA HIS A 11 9.62 -2.29 -4.76
C HIS A 11 10.08 -1.56 -3.49
N ALA A 12 9.86 -2.12 -2.32
CA ALA A 12 10.32 -1.56 -1.06
C ALA A 12 11.85 -1.35 -1.06
N ARG A 13 12.63 -2.32 -1.54
CA ARG A 13 14.09 -2.19 -1.66
C ARG A 13 14.50 -1.07 -2.60
N LEU A 14 13.84 -0.94 -3.76
CA LEU A 14 14.11 0.15 -4.71
C LEU A 14 13.90 1.52 -4.04
N TRP A 15 12.84 1.68 -3.25
CA TRP A 15 12.58 2.91 -2.51
C TRP A 15 13.57 3.13 -1.37
N TYR A 16 13.94 2.11 -0.59
CA TYR A 16 14.97 2.22 0.44
C TYR A 16 16.32 2.63 -0.14
N GLU A 17 16.73 2.05 -1.27
CA GLU A 17 17.95 2.48 -1.96
C GLU A 17 17.88 3.96 -2.39
N ALA A 18 16.72 4.44 -2.83
CA ALA A 18 16.53 5.83 -3.23
C ALA A 18 16.75 6.81 -2.06
N ILE A 19 16.36 6.45 -0.84
CA ILE A 19 16.49 7.31 0.35
C ILE A 19 17.81 7.16 1.10
N GLN A 20 18.62 6.13 0.81
CA GLN A 20 19.93 5.94 1.44
C GLN A 20 20.87 7.13 1.21
N GLN A 21 20.79 7.80 0.07
CA GLN A 21 21.58 8.99 -0.19
C GLN A 21 21.32 10.16 0.76
N PHE A 22 20.22 10.12 1.49
CA PHE A 22 19.87 11.11 2.53
C PHE A 22 20.35 10.68 3.92
N GLY A 23 21.12 9.59 4.02
CA GLY A 23 21.70 9.10 5.28
C GLY A 23 20.86 8.06 6.02
N TYR A 24 19.73 7.64 5.45
CA TYR A 24 18.95 6.54 5.99
C TYR A 24 19.54 5.21 5.59
N THR A 25 19.44 4.22 6.46
CA THR A 25 19.81 2.84 6.17
C THR A 25 18.59 1.93 6.29
N GLU A 26 18.58 0.82 5.57
CA GLU A 26 17.52 -0.19 5.74
C GLU A 26 17.42 -0.66 7.19
N GLU A 27 18.56 -0.81 7.88
CA GLU A 27 18.60 -1.17 9.29
C GLU A 27 17.88 -0.13 10.17
N SER A 28 18.16 1.17 9.97
CA SER A 28 17.52 2.23 10.75
C SER A 28 16.03 2.34 10.49
N LEU A 29 15.58 2.10 9.25
CA LEU A 29 14.17 2.23 8.86
C LEU A 29 13.31 1.05 9.31
N LEU A 30 13.85 -0.19 9.21
CA LEU A 30 13.06 -1.39 9.46
C LEU A 30 13.26 -1.97 10.86
N PHE A 31 14.49 -1.92 11.40
CA PHE A 31 14.83 -2.67 12.59
C PHE A 31 15.04 -1.84 13.85
N GLU A 32 15.31 -0.53 13.69
CA GLU A 32 15.52 0.39 14.80
C GLU A 32 14.31 1.28 15.07
N SER A 33 13.35 1.36 14.13
CA SER A 33 12.13 2.15 14.28
C SER A 33 11.13 1.48 15.22
N ASN A 34 10.37 2.31 15.95
CA ASN A 34 9.24 1.88 16.76
C ASN A 34 7.94 1.90 15.93
N PRO A 35 6.86 1.25 16.40
CA PRO A 35 5.59 1.26 15.65
C PRO A 35 5.11 2.66 15.27
N GLU A 36 5.28 3.62 16.17
CA GLU A 36 4.86 5.02 15.99
C GLU A 36 5.68 5.80 14.96
N ASP A 37 6.85 5.29 14.56
CA ASP A 37 7.73 5.94 13.58
C ASP A 37 7.39 5.56 12.12
N PHE A 38 6.55 4.53 11.92
CA PHE A 38 6.19 4.06 10.59
C PHE A 38 5.14 4.95 9.94
N GLN A 39 5.31 5.19 8.64
CA GLN A 39 4.37 5.93 7.80
C GLN A 39 3.90 5.01 6.67
N HIS A 40 2.70 4.50 6.79
CA HIS A 40 2.12 3.56 5.82
C HIS A 40 0.61 3.74 5.70
N SER A 41 0.01 3.07 4.72
CA SER A 41 -1.43 3.12 4.53
C SER A 41 -2.19 2.52 5.72
N THR A 42 -3.21 3.21 6.21
CA THR A 42 -4.11 2.69 7.25
C THR A 42 -4.81 1.40 6.83
N LEU A 43 -4.97 1.16 5.53
CA LEU A 43 -5.53 -0.10 5.02
C LEU A 43 -4.76 -1.34 5.48
N VAL A 44 -3.41 -1.25 5.64
CA VAL A 44 -2.59 -2.41 6.04
C VAL A 44 -2.66 -2.70 7.53
N GLU A 45 -3.13 -1.76 8.33
CA GLU A 45 -3.28 -1.92 9.78
C GLU A 45 -4.50 -2.74 10.17
N LEU A 46 -5.53 -2.75 9.31
CA LEU A 46 -6.81 -3.36 9.62
C LEU A 46 -6.70 -4.89 9.66
N PRO A 47 -7.20 -5.54 10.71
CA PRO A 47 -7.15 -6.99 10.81
C PRO A 47 -8.03 -7.63 9.73
N PHE A 48 -7.52 -8.71 9.15
CA PHE A 48 -8.35 -9.57 8.32
C PHE A 48 -9.32 -10.36 9.20
N LYS A 49 -10.58 -10.44 8.80
CA LYS A 49 -11.43 -11.47 9.34
C LYS A 49 -10.82 -12.82 8.98
N LYS A 50 -10.55 -13.64 9.98
CA LYS A 50 -9.91 -14.93 9.77
C LYS A 50 -10.69 -15.77 8.74
N GLY A 51 -10.06 -16.02 7.59
CA GLY A 51 -10.63 -16.80 6.50
C GLY A 51 -11.58 -16.02 5.57
N ASP A 52 -11.67 -14.71 5.67
CA ASP A 52 -12.44 -13.90 4.72
C ASP A 52 -11.55 -13.39 3.59
N TRP A 53 -11.64 -14.11 2.48
CA TRP A 53 -10.91 -13.77 1.26
C TRP A 53 -11.39 -12.46 0.63
N ALA A 54 -12.66 -12.08 0.83
CA ALA A 54 -13.21 -10.84 0.30
C ALA A 54 -12.50 -9.62 0.87
N ASP A 55 -12.20 -9.60 2.17
CA ASP A 55 -11.43 -8.52 2.80
C ASP A 55 -10.04 -8.37 2.16
N ALA A 56 -9.36 -9.49 1.89
CA ALA A 56 -8.03 -9.47 1.30
C ALA A 56 -8.04 -8.92 -0.12
N VAL A 57 -8.96 -9.41 -0.95
CA VAL A 57 -9.06 -9.04 -2.37
C VAL A 57 -9.53 -7.60 -2.54
N VAL A 58 -10.54 -7.16 -1.79
CA VAL A 58 -11.02 -5.77 -1.85
C VAL A 58 -9.96 -4.81 -1.37
N ARG A 59 -9.22 -5.15 -0.29
CA ARG A 59 -8.09 -4.34 0.18
C ARG A 59 -7.03 -4.19 -0.90
N ALA A 60 -6.59 -5.30 -1.50
CA ALA A 60 -5.60 -5.28 -2.58
C ALA A 60 -6.10 -4.38 -3.72
N TYR A 61 -7.31 -4.60 -4.22
CA TYR A 61 -7.87 -3.81 -5.31
C TYR A 61 -7.86 -2.29 -5.03
N LEU A 62 -8.38 -1.87 -3.87
CA LEU A 62 -8.44 -0.45 -3.51
C LEU A 62 -7.05 0.18 -3.38
N TYR A 63 -6.09 -0.59 -2.83
CA TYR A 63 -4.71 -0.14 -2.67
C TYR A 63 -3.95 -0.11 -4.00
N ASP A 64 -4.00 -1.18 -4.78
CA ASP A 64 -3.23 -1.32 -6.02
C ASP A 64 -3.67 -0.30 -7.07
N VAL A 65 -4.98 0.00 -7.18
CA VAL A 65 -5.48 1.10 -8.03
C VAL A 65 -4.92 2.45 -7.59
N ALA A 66 -4.81 2.70 -6.29
CA ALA A 66 -4.25 3.95 -5.78
C ALA A 66 -2.74 4.02 -6.01
N GLU A 67 -2.04 2.90 -5.84
CA GLU A 67 -0.59 2.83 -6.06
C GLU A 67 -0.26 3.05 -7.54
N ASP A 68 -0.98 2.43 -8.47
CA ASP A 68 -0.81 2.63 -9.92
C ASP A 68 -0.97 4.11 -10.30
N ILE A 69 -1.99 4.80 -9.77
CA ILE A 69 -2.21 6.23 -10.01
C ILE A 69 -1.07 7.07 -9.40
N ARG A 70 -0.63 6.75 -8.19
CA ARG A 70 0.47 7.44 -7.51
C ARG A 70 1.79 7.28 -8.27
N LEU A 71 2.07 6.10 -8.78
CA LEU A 71 3.22 5.85 -9.63
C LEU A 71 3.14 6.63 -10.95
N SER A 72 1.98 6.62 -11.61
CA SER A 72 1.76 7.41 -12.83
C SER A 72 2.01 8.91 -12.61
N ALA A 73 1.67 9.43 -11.44
CA ALA A 73 1.96 10.83 -11.07
C ALA A 73 3.47 11.10 -10.87
N LEU A 74 4.28 10.06 -10.67
CA LEU A 74 5.73 10.14 -10.47
C LEU A 74 6.56 9.86 -11.72
N GLU A 75 5.97 9.32 -12.81
CA GLU A 75 6.66 8.96 -14.05
C GLU A 75 7.51 10.11 -14.66
N ASN A 76 7.03 11.33 -14.51
CA ASN A 76 7.69 12.53 -15.01
C ASN A 76 8.26 13.39 -13.87
N SER A 77 8.59 12.78 -12.74
CA SER A 77 9.21 13.47 -11.61
C SER A 77 10.46 14.25 -12.03
N SER A 78 10.61 15.45 -11.49
CA SER A 78 11.85 16.24 -11.64
C SER A 78 13.07 15.55 -11.02
N TYR A 79 12.82 14.65 -10.07
CA TYR A 79 13.87 13.90 -9.39
C TYR A 79 14.15 12.57 -10.10
N GLU A 80 15.30 12.48 -10.74
CA GLU A 80 15.68 11.38 -11.64
C GLU A 80 15.56 10.00 -10.97
N ILE A 81 15.97 9.87 -9.72
CA ILE A 81 15.92 8.58 -9.01
C ILE A 81 14.47 8.10 -8.81
N ILE A 82 13.53 9.01 -8.46
CA ILE A 82 12.11 8.66 -8.35
C ILE A 82 11.60 8.20 -9.70
N ARG A 83 11.86 8.97 -10.76
CA ARG A 83 11.43 8.64 -12.13
C ARG A 83 11.92 7.27 -12.58
N ASP A 84 13.21 6.97 -12.36
CA ASP A 84 13.81 5.70 -12.76
C ASP A 84 13.23 4.51 -11.99
N ARG A 85 12.99 4.66 -10.68
CA ARG A 85 12.35 3.63 -9.85
C ARG A 85 10.90 3.39 -10.27
N THR A 86 10.14 4.46 -10.44
CA THR A 86 8.75 4.40 -10.91
C THR A 86 8.65 3.63 -12.23
N SER A 87 9.51 3.94 -13.22
CA SER A 87 9.53 3.23 -14.49
C SER A 87 9.81 1.72 -14.37
N THR A 88 10.52 1.31 -13.33
CA THR A 88 10.81 -0.11 -13.08
C THR A 88 9.59 -0.82 -12.49
N ILE A 89 8.85 -0.17 -11.60
CA ILE A 89 7.76 -0.75 -10.81
C ILE A 89 6.44 -0.80 -11.62
N GLN A 90 6.16 0.23 -12.42
CA GLN A 90 4.86 0.47 -13.06
C GLN A 90 4.27 -0.75 -13.79
N GLY A 91 5.10 -1.51 -14.51
CA GLY A 91 4.59 -2.66 -15.27
C GLY A 91 4.18 -3.86 -14.40
N GLU A 92 4.66 -3.93 -13.17
CA GLU A 92 4.29 -4.98 -12.20
C GLU A 92 2.99 -4.60 -11.48
N GLU A 93 2.77 -3.31 -11.21
CA GLU A 93 1.55 -2.80 -10.59
C GLU A 93 0.30 -2.97 -11.47
N ASP A 94 0.41 -2.79 -12.78
CA ASP A 94 -0.69 -3.08 -13.71
C ASP A 94 -1.21 -4.50 -13.52
N TYR A 95 -0.30 -5.45 -13.33
CA TYR A 95 -0.64 -6.85 -13.11
C TYR A 95 -1.31 -7.10 -11.75
N HIS A 96 -0.90 -6.40 -10.69
CA HIS A 96 -1.54 -6.48 -9.37
C HIS A 96 -2.99 -6.03 -9.44
N VAL A 97 -3.27 -4.90 -10.12
CA VAL A 97 -4.63 -4.41 -10.34
C VAL A 97 -5.48 -5.43 -11.11
N GLU A 98 -4.97 -5.95 -12.24
CA GLU A 98 -5.69 -6.96 -13.04
C GLU A 98 -5.98 -8.24 -12.24
N HIS A 99 -5.04 -8.64 -11.40
CA HIS A 99 -5.19 -9.80 -10.52
C HIS A 99 -6.33 -9.60 -9.52
N ALA A 100 -6.33 -8.48 -8.79
CA ALA A 100 -7.37 -8.16 -7.81
C ALA A 100 -8.75 -8.04 -8.49
N GLN A 101 -8.83 -7.40 -9.66
CA GLN A 101 -10.06 -7.32 -10.47
C GLN A 101 -10.58 -8.71 -10.84
N SER A 102 -9.70 -9.58 -11.36
CA SER A 102 -10.09 -10.95 -11.74
C SER A 102 -10.66 -11.76 -10.58
N TRP A 103 -10.17 -11.54 -9.36
CA TRP A 103 -10.73 -12.19 -8.16
C TRP A 103 -12.11 -11.63 -7.80
N ILE A 104 -12.29 -10.30 -7.82
CA ILE A 104 -13.59 -9.67 -7.56
C ILE A 104 -14.62 -10.17 -8.59
N GLU A 105 -14.29 -10.17 -9.88
CA GLU A 105 -15.15 -10.67 -10.96
C GLU A 105 -15.61 -12.11 -10.73
N ARG A 106 -14.72 -12.98 -10.24
CA ARG A 106 -15.08 -14.36 -9.92
C ARG A 106 -15.97 -14.46 -8.67
N MET A 107 -15.69 -13.64 -7.65
CA MET A 107 -16.43 -13.68 -6.39
C MET A 107 -17.86 -13.19 -6.55
N VAL A 108 -18.10 -12.18 -7.39
CA VAL A 108 -19.46 -11.66 -7.63
C VAL A 108 -20.37 -12.60 -8.42
N LEU A 109 -19.83 -13.71 -8.96
CA LEU A 109 -20.63 -14.75 -9.58
C LEU A 109 -21.29 -15.71 -8.59
N ASP A 110 -20.90 -15.65 -7.32
CA ASP A 110 -21.43 -16.48 -6.23
C ASP A 110 -22.29 -15.61 -5.29
N ASP A 111 -23.55 -16.00 -5.08
CA ASP A 111 -24.54 -15.22 -4.32
C ASP A 111 -24.11 -14.95 -2.87
N ASP A 112 -23.35 -15.85 -2.25
CA ASP A 112 -22.83 -15.68 -0.89
C ASP A 112 -21.57 -14.80 -0.85
N ALA A 113 -20.70 -14.95 -1.85
CA ALA A 113 -19.47 -14.20 -1.93
C ALA A 113 -19.69 -12.72 -2.31
N VAL A 114 -20.68 -12.39 -3.17
CA VAL A 114 -20.98 -11.01 -3.54
C VAL A 114 -21.37 -10.17 -2.32
N GLY A 115 -22.14 -10.73 -1.39
CA GLY A 115 -22.49 -10.04 -0.14
C GLY A 115 -21.26 -9.76 0.76
N ARG A 116 -20.27 -10.66 0.75
CA ARG A 116 -19.01 -10.46 1.48
C ARG A 116 -18.11 -9.41 0.82
N VAL A 117 -18.05 -9.40 -0.51
CA VAL A 117 -17.34 -8.35 -1.27
C VAL A 117 -17.93 -6.98 -0.97
N GLN A 118 -19.26 -6.86 -1.03
CA GLN A 118 -19.94 -5.59 -0.71
C GLN A 118 -19.69 -5.15 0.74
N ALA A 119 -19.73 -6.07 1.69
CA ALA A 119 -19.46 -5.76 3.10
C ALA A 119 -17.98 -5.33 3.32
N ALA A 120 -17.04 -5.97 2.63
CA ALA A 120 -15.63 -5.59 2.67
C ALA A 120 -15.42 -4.20 2.05
N LEU A 121 -16.06 -3.91 0.90
CA LEU A 121 -16.00 -2.61 0.25
C LEU A 121 -16.51 -1.49 1.18
N ASN A 122 -17.69 -1.64 1.75
CA ASN A 122 -18.27 -0.66 2.67
C ASN A 122 -17.38 -0.41 3.90
N ARG A 123 -16.67 -1.42 4.36
CA ARG A 123 -15.78 -1.31 5.52
C ARG A 123 -14.44 -0.68 5.19
N LEU A 124 -13.85 -0.99 4.03
CA LEU A 124 -12.49 -0.63 3.69
C LEU A 124 -12.39 0.71 2.94
N TYR A 125 -13.46 1.12 2.26
CA TYR A 125 -13.46 2.32 1.44
C TYR A 125 -13.07 3.61 2.21
N PRO A 126 -13.60 3.89 3.42
CA PRO A 126 -13.20 5.05 4.22
C PRO A 126 -11.69 5.10 4.50
N TYR A 127 -11.07 3.94 4.69
CA TYR A 127 -9.63 3.83 4.93
C TYR A 127 -8.81 3.96 3.63
N ALA A 128 -9.37 3.58 2.49
CA ALA A 128 -8.73 3.82 1.20
C ALA A 128 -8.65 5.30 0.86
N LEU A 129 -9.64 6.11 1.25
CA LEU A 129 -9.62 7.56 1.09
C LEU A 129 -8.41 8.21 1.78
N THR A 130 -7.91 7.64 2.88
CA THR A 130 -6.73 8.14 3.58
C THR A 130 -5.45 8.12 2.74
N LEU A 131 -5.43 7.37 1.61
CA LEU A 131 -4.30 7.33 0.69
C LEU A 131 -4.03 8.67 -0.01
N PHE A 132 -5.03 9.54 -0.06
CA PHE A 132 -4.99 10.84 -0.72
C PHE A 132 -4.96 12.03 0.26
N GLU A 133 -4.94 11.74 1.56
CA GLU A 133 -4.78 12.79 2.57
C GLU A 133 -3.33 13.32 2.58
N PRO A 134 -3.14 14.63 2.85
CA PRO A 134 -1.80 15.21 2.95
C PRO A 134 -1.00 14.60 4.11
N VAL A 135 0.33 14.60 3.96
CA VAL A 135 1.26 14.12 4.98
C VAL A 135 2.12 15.28 5.43
N GLY A 136 1.93 15.73 6.66
CA GLY A 136 2.64 16.89 7.18
C GLY A 136 2.48 18.13 6.30
N ASP A 137 3.49 19.01 6.28
CA ASP A 137 3.49 20.27 5.55
C ASP A 137 4.29 20.23 4.22
N VAL A 138 4.49 19.02 3.63
CA VAL A 138 5.41 18.85 2.50
C VAL A 138 4.76 19.01 1.12
N GLU A 139 3.44 19.04 1.01
CA GLU A 139 2.73 19.06 -0.27
C GLU A 139 3.13 20.25 -1.16
N SER A 140 3.26 21.44 -0.57
CA SER A 140 3.69 22.63 -1.33
C SER A 140 5.10 22.49 -1.90
N ASP A 141 6.00 21.80 -1.22
CA ASP A 141 7.36 21.54 -1.68
C ASP A 141 7.37 20.48 -2.79
N ILE A 142 6.56 19.44 -2.65
CA ILE A 142 6.39 18.40 -3.68
C ILE A 142 5.94 19.02 -5.00
N GLU A 143 4.96 19.93 -4.96
CA GLU A 143 4.49 20.67 -6.13
C GLU A 143 5.54 21.64 -6.66
N ALA A 144 6.15 22.46 -5.79
CA ALA A 144 7.12 23.47 -6.17
C ALA A 144 8.38 22.87 -6.84
N PHE A 145 8.81 21.71 -6.39
CA PHE A 145 9.93 20.99 -6.96
C PHE A 145 9.54 20.09 -8.15
N GLY A 146 8.25 19.95 -8.45
CA GLY A 146 7.79 19.08 -9.54
C GLY A 146 8.10 17.59 -9.30
N ILE A 147 8.08 17.15 -8.06
CA ILE A 147 8.31 15.74 -7.69
C ILE A 147 7.18 14.86 -8.22
N ARG A 148 5.96 15.39 -8.18
CA ARG A 148 4.74 14.75 -8.63
C ARG A 148 4.02 15.63 -9.64
N THR A 149 3.40 15.03 -10.66
CA THR A 149 2.72 15.74 -11.77
C THR A 149 1.22 15.92 -11.54
N MET A 150 0.65 15.27 -10.52
CA MET A 150 -0.75 15.36 -10.12
C MET A 150 -0.83 15.81 -8.65
N SER A 151 -1.82 16.64 -8.33
CA SER A 151 -2.18 16.95 -6.94
C SER A 151 -2.84 15.75 -6.25
N LEU A 152 -2.99 15.79 -4.92
CA LEU A 152 -3.73 14.78 -4.18
C LEU A 152 -5.18 14.68 -4.64
N ASP A 153 -5.85 15.82 -4.87
CA ASP A 153 -7.23 15.88 -5.36
C ASP A 153 -7.38 15.28 -6.75
N GLU A 154 -6.43 15.53 -7.65
CA GLU A 154 -6.45 14.94 -9.00
C GLU A 154 -6.25 13.43 -8.95
N MET A 155 -5.35 12.92 -8.11
CA MET A 155 -5.15 11.48 -7.91
C MET A 155 -6.38 10.84 -7.26
N HIS A 156 -6.97 11.48 -6.25
CA HIS A 156 -8.20 11.01 -5.61
C HIS A 156 -9.34 10.89 -6.63
N THR A 157 -9.57 11.94 -7.41
CA THR A 157 -10.61 11.94 -8.46
C THR A 157 -10.37 10.84 -9.50
N ALA A 158 -9.13 10.63 -9.92
CA ALA A 158 -8.79 9.57 -10.85
C ALA A 158 -9.05 8.17 -10.26
N TRP A 159 -8.74 7.99 -8.97
CA TRP A 159 -8.99 6.75 -8.23
C TRP A 159 -10.49 6.49 -8.08
N GLU A 160 -11.27 7.46 -7.62
CA GLU A 160 -12.73 7.33 -7.49
C GLU A 160 -13.37 6.91 -8.81
N ASN A 161 -13.04 7.60 -9.91
CA ASN A 161 -13.58 7.29 -11.22
C ASN A 161 -13.27 5.84 -11.66
N ARG A 162 -12.03 5.40 -11.47
CA ARG A 162 -11.60 4.06 -11.87
C ARG A 162 -12.24 2.97 -11.01
N VAL A 163 -12.35 3.20 -9.71
CA VAL A 163 -12.98 2.28 -8.76
C VAL A 163 -14.49 2.21 -9.00
N GLU A 164 -15.15 3.35 -9.19
CA GLU A 164 -16.58 3.42 -9.45
C GLU A 164 -16.94 2.74 -10.79
N GLU A 165 -16.20 3.00 -11.86
CA GLU A 165 -16.43 2.38 -13.17
C GLU A 165 -16.38 0.86 -13.10
N PHE A 166 -15.33 0.29 -12.47
CA PHE A 166 -15.16 -1.14 -12.36
C PHE A 166 -16.23 -1.80 -11.48
N LEU A 167 -16.44 -1.28 -10.26
CA LEU A 167 -17.31 -1.92 -9.28
C LEU A 167 -18.80 -1.79 -9.65
N THR A 168 -19.21 -0.65 -10.19
CA THR A 168 -20.60 -0.47 -10.70
C THR A 168 -20.87 -1.35 -11.93
N GLY A 169 -19.85 -1.59 -12.77
CA GLY A 169 -19.92 -2.56 -13.86
C GLY A 169 -20.23 -3.98 -13.39
N LEU A 170 -19.90 -4.30 -12.14
CA LEU A 170 -20.18 -5.57 -11.48
C LEU A 170 -21.47 -5.56 -10.63
N ASN A 171 -22.27 -4.49 -10.68
CA ASN A 171 -23.45 -4.25 -9.87
C ASN A 171 -23.16 -4.19 -8.35
N LEU A 172 -21.98 -3.72 -7.96
CA LEU A 172 -21.65 -3.40 -6.58
C LEU A 172 -21.97 -1.93 -6.29
N ASP A 173 -22.42 -1.65 -5.06
CA ASP A 173 -22.66 -0.29 -4.60
C ASP A 173 -21.34 0.30 -4.08
N VAL A 174 -20.86 1.38 -4.67
CA VAL A 174 -19.66 2.10 -4.23
C VAL A 174 -20.04 3.17 -3.21
N PRO A 175 -19.46 3.19 -2.00
CA PRO A 175 -19.82 4.14 -0.95
C PRO A 175 -19.16 5.51 -1.17
N THR A 176 -19.51 6.19 -2.26
CA THR A 176 -18.94 7.48 -2.67
C THR A 176 -19.27 8.65 -1.72
N ASP A 177 -20.20 8.46 -0.80
CA ASP A 177 -20.56 9.40 0.27
C ASP A 177 -19.86 9.10 1.61
N ALA A 178 -18.92 8.14 1.61
CA ALA A 178 -18.18 7.81 2.81
C ALA A 178 -17.26 8.96 3.24
N GLU A 179 -17.20 9.21 4.53
CA GLU A 179 -16.21 10.12 5.11
C GLU A 179 -14.84 9.43 5.21
N VAL A 180 -13.77 10.21 5.08
CA VAL A 180 -12.39 9.73 5.30
C VAL A 180 -12.26 9.19 6.73
N ALA A 181 -11.59 8.06 6.90
CA ALA A 181 -11.34 7.50 8.22
C ALA A 181 -10.51 8.45 9.10
N GLU A 182 -10.76 8.44 10.40
CA GLU A 182 -10.10 9.34 11.37
C GLU A 182 -8.58 9.14 11.46
N HIS A 183 -8.13 7.89 11.30
CA HIS A 183 -6.70 7.54 11.41
C HIS A 183 -6.03 7.58 10.05
N ILE A 184 -4.94 8.33 9.95
CA ILE A 184 -4.12 8.49 8.73
C ILE A 184 -2.72 7.95 9.04
N GLY A 185 -2.50 6.66 8.85
CA GLY A 185 -1.23 5.97 9.18
C GLY A 185 -0.03 6.56 8.42
N ARG A 186 -0.25 7.14 7.24
CA ARG A 186 0.78 7.87 6.48
C ARG A 186 1.28 9.13 7.19
N ASP A 187 0.51 9.68 8.11
CA ASP A 187 0.87 10.83 8.94
C ASP A 187 1.09 10.45 10.42
N ASN A 188 1.54 9.22 10.68
CA ASN A 188 1.80 8.66 12.01
C ASN A 188 0.57 8.61 12.95
N ASN A 189 -0.64 8.77 12.42
CA ASN A 189 -1.88 8.64 13.17
C ASN A 189 -2.48 7.24 12.93
N HIS A 190 -2.01 6.26 13.70
CA HIS A 190 -2.33 4.85 13.54
C HIS A 190 -3.61 4.43 14.26
N THR A 191 -4.20 3.32 13.77
CA THR A 191 -5.29 2.64 14.48
C THR A 191 -4.78 1.87 15.69
N ASP A 192 -5.69 1.50 16.60
CA ASP A 192 -5.37 0.62 17.75
C ASP A 192 -4.89 -0.78 17.33
N ASP A 193 -5.15 -1.19 16.08
CA ASP A 193 -4.75 -2.48 15.54
C ASP A 193 -3.27 -2.52 15.12
N TRP A 194 -2.64 -1.35 14.87
CA TRP A 194 -1.29 -1.29 14.35
C TRP A 194 -0.23 -1.84 15.30
N ALA A 195 -0.19 -1.40 16.55
CA ALA A 195 0.85 -1.83 17.48
C ALA A 195 0.83 -3.35 17.74
N PRO A 196 -0.33 -4.01 17.93
CA PRO A 196 -0.40 -5.47 17.99
C PRO A 196 0.05 -6.17 16.69
N LEU A 197 -0.33 -5.64 15.52
CA LEU A 197 0.09 -6.20 14.24
C LEU A 197 1.60 -6.09 14.06
N PHE A 198 2.18 -4.94 14.37
CA PHE A 198 3.62 -4.72 14.32
C PHE A 198 4.40 -5.69 15.22
N GLU A 199 3.91 -5.92 16.44
CA GLU A 199 4.52 -6.90 17.36
C GLU A 199 4.45 -8.32 16.80
N GLU A 200 3.31 -8.72 16.21
CA GLU A 200 3.16 -10.02 15.56
C GLU A 200 4.14 -10.18 14.40
N MET A 201 4.21 -9.20 13.49
CA MET A 201 5.08 -9.23 12.31
C MET A 201 6.56 -9.23 12.67
N THR A 202 6.95 -8.52 13.72
CA THR A 202 8.35 -8.30 14.08
C THR A 202 8.89 -9.28 15.12
N SER A 203 8.02 -10.05 15.80
CA SER A 203 8.38 -10.96 16.89
C SER A 203 9.49 -11.95 16.54
N SER A 204 9.47 -12.49 15.32
CA SER A 204 10.44 -13.50 14.88
C SER A 204 11.86 -12.93 14.80
N TYR A 205 12.07 -11.80 14.13
CA TYR A 205 13.42 -11.26 13.97
C TYR A 205 13.91 -10.46 15.18
N ARG A 206 13.02 -9.87 15.99
CA ARG A 206 13.40 -9.21 17.24
C ARG A 206 13.92 -10.19 18.27
N ASN A 207 13.44 -11.43 18.24
CA ASN A 207 13.91 -12.52 19.11
C ASN A 207 15.11 -13.29 18.52
N LEU A 208 15.45 -13.05 17.24
CA LEU A 208 16.66 -13.62 16.65
C LEU A 208 17.89 -12.86 17.18
N ASP A 209 18.80 -13.62 17.80
CA ASP A 209 20.15 -13.11 18.11
C ASP A 209 20.83 -12.76 16.78
N ARG A 210 20.94 -11.46 16.47
CA ARG A 210 21.50 -10.93 15.20
C ARG A 210 22.86 -11.54 14.87
N ASN A 211 23.67 -11.86 15.88
CA ASN A 211 24.95 -12.53 15.70
C ASN A 211 24.83 -13.95 15.14
N LYS A 212 23.70 -14.63 15.35
CA LYS A 212 23.44 -15.95 14.77
C LYS A 212 22.93 -15.91 13.34
N ALA A 213 22.17 -14.88 12.97
CA ALA A 213 21.69 -14.70 11.60
C ALA A 213 22.84 -14.44 10.62
N THR A 214 23.82 -13.61 11.00
CA THR A 214 25.03 -13.34 10.20
C THR A 214 25.86 -14.60 9.96
N VAL A 215 25.96 -15.49 10.95
CA VAL A 215 26.71 -16.77 10.83
C VAL A 215 26.02 -17.77 9.88
N ILE A 216 24.71 -17.68 9.69
CA ILE A 216 23.99 -18.57 8.76
C ILE A 216 24.18 -18.10 7.31
N MET A 217 24.21 -16.80 7.05
CA MET A 217 24.45 -16.26 5.70
C MET A 217 25.90 -16.45 5.21
N ASP A 218 26.87 -16.41 6.13
CA ASP A 218 28.30 -16.65 5.78
C ASP A 218 28.63 -18.12 5.47
N LYS A 219 27.79 -19.07 5.87
CA LYS A 219 28.02 -20.52 5.60
C LYS A 219 27.58 -20.97 4.20
N ASP A 220 26.76 -20.20 3.52
CA ASP A 220 26.32 -20.50 2.15
C ASP A 220 27.26 -19.91 1.08
N ASN A 221 28.36 -19.24 1.48
CA ASN A 221 29.37 -18.63 0.62
C ASN A 221 30.76 -19.31 0.70
N GLU A 222 30.91 -20.46 1.35
CA GLU A 222 32.06 -21.34 1.28
C GLU A 222 31.73 -22.63 0.47
#